data_5c5f7ac65516adc896d02c51a33cb9ce
#
_entry.id   5c5f7ac65516adc896d02c51a33cb9ce
#
_cell.length_a   1.000
_cell.length_b   1.000
_cell.length_c   1.000
_cell.angle_alpha   90.00
_cell.angle_beta   90.00
_cell.angle_gamma   90.00
#
_symmetry.space_group_name_H-M   'P 1'
#
loop_
_entity.id
_entity.type
_entity.pdbx_description
1 polymer ?
#
loop_
_entity_poly.entity_id
_entity_poly.type
_entity_poly.pdbx_seq_one_letter_code
_entity_poly.pdbx_strand_id
1 'polypeptide(L)'
;MPRLDDDAVKALEAKHGALLVIHISDGADETLAFKAATAAHWRRLNAADKRVMAGDDGAAMVPELIARELLVHPDRVTFDAMRDEAPWLAEQAGRALCGRVGQK
;
A
#
# COMPACT_ATOMS: atom_id res chain seq x y z
N MET A 1 -16.64 -0.11 0.45
CA MET A 1 -16.54 1.37 0.40
C MET A 1 -16.70 1.83 -1.04
N PRO A 2 -17.42 2.93 -1.26
CA PRO A 2 -17.57 3.43 -2.62
C PRO A 2 -16.23 3.93 -3.18
N ARG A 3 -16.11 3.86 -4.48
CA ARG A 3 -14.96 4.37 -5.21
C ARG A 3 -14.87 5.89 -5.05
N LEU A 4 -13.68 6.41 -4.75
CA LEU A 4 -13.46 7.85 -4.70
C LEU A 4 -13.52 8.46 -6.10
N ASP A 5 -14.20 9.61 -6.22
CA ASP A 5 -14.17 10.36 -7.47
C ASP A 5 -12.89 11.20 -7.60
N ASP A 6 -12.68 11.79 -8.76
CA ASP A 6 -11.46 12.57 -9.04
C ASP A 6 -11.31 13.77 -8.11
N ASP A 7 -12.42 14.42 -7.74
CA ASP A 7 -12.38 15.57 -6.83
C ASP A 7 -11.95 15.16 -5.43
N ALA A 8 -12.42 14.02 -4.94
CA ALA A 8 -12.01 13.49 -3.64
C ALA A 8 -10.52 13.12 -3.64
N VAL A 9 -10.03 12.52 -4.73
CA VAL A 9 -8.61 12.20 -4.89
C VAL A 9 -7.76 13.48 -4.89
N LYS A 10 -8.17 14.50 -5.64
CA LYS A 10 -7.47 15.79 -5.66
C LYS A 10 -7.41 16.46 -4.30
N ALA A 11 -8.48 16.38 -3.53
CA ALA A 11 -8.51 16.92 -2.16
C ALA A 11 -7.50 16.20 -1.27
N LEU A 12 -7.38 14.87 -1.38
CA LEU A 12 -6.39 14.11 -0.64
C LEU A 12 -4.96 14.45 -1.10
N GLU A 13 -4.74 14.61 -2.41
CA GLU A 13 -3.44 15.00 -2.94
C GLU A 13 -3.01 16.38 -2.46
N ALA A 14 -3.94 17.33 -2.35
CA ALA A 14 -3.68 18.65 -1.83
C ALA A 14 -3.21 18.61 -0.37
N LYS A 15 -3.71 17.64 0.40
CA LYS A 15 -3.38 17.49 1.81
C LYS A 15 -2.11 16.67 2.04
N HIS A 16 -1.89 15.64 1.24
CA HIS A 16 -0.83 14.63 1.47
C HIS A 16 0.27 14.60 0.42
N GLY A 17 0.15 15.34 -0.67
CA GLY A 17 1.05 15.28 -1.81
C GLY A 17 0.62 14.19 -2.80
N ALA A 18 1.50 13.84 -3.72
CA ALA A 18 1.20 12.85 -4.76
C ALA A 18 0.85 11.49 -4.14
N LEU A 19 -0.18 10.85 -4.65
CA LEU A 19 -0.70 9.58 -4.14
C LEU A 19 -0.58 8.49 -5.19
N LEU A 20 -0.37 7.26 -4.72
CA LEU A 20 -0.68 6.07 -5.50
C LEU A 20 -2.13 5.70 -5.21
N VAL A 21 -2.96 5.68 -6.25
CA VAL A 21 -4.39 5.36 -6.13
C VAL A 21 -4.64 4.04 -6.84
N ILE A 22 -5.25 3.10 -6.11
CA ILE A 22 -5.61 1.78 -6.63
C ILE A 22 -7.11 1.64 -6.55
N HIS A 23 -7.75 1.38 -7.70
CA HIS A 23 -9.18 1.09 -7.77
C HIS A 23 -9.37 -0.42 -7.87
N ILE A 24 -10.19 -0.95 -6.97
CA ILE A 24 -10.53 -2.38 -6.95
C ILE A 24 -11.97 -2.51 -7.39
N SER A 25 -12.20 -3.23 -8.48
CA SER A 25 -13.53 -3.37 -9.07
C SER A 25 -14.09 -4.79 -8.94
N ASP A 26 -13.50 -5.62 -8.09
CA ASP A 26 -13.93 -7.00 -7.90
C ASP A 26 -15.01 -7.07 -6.81
N GLY A 27 -16.26 -7.04 -7.25
CA GLY A 27 -17.43 -7.16 -6.38
C GLY A 27 -17.90 -5.86 -5.73
N ALA A 28 -17.03 -5.11 -5.13
CA ALA A 28 -17.31 -3.78 -4.59
C ALA A 28 -16.28 -2.80 -5.15
N ASP A 29 -16.75 -1.65 -5.64
CA ASP A 29 -15.83 -0.61 -6.10
C ASP A 29 -15.17 0.04 -4.88
N GLU A 30 -13.90 -0.26 -4.68
CA GLU A 30 -13.11 0.30 -3.59
C GLU A 30 -11.92 1.07 -4.13
N THR A 31 -11.52 2.10 -3.41
CA THR A 31 -10.33 2.88 -3.74
C THR A 31 -9.38 2.85 -2.56
N LEU A 32 -8.13 2.48 -2.83
CA LEU A 32 -7.04 2.58 -1.88
C LEU A 32 -6.12 3.72 -2.31
N ALA A 33 -5.76 4.59 -1.40
CA ALA A 33 -4.84 5.69 -1.68
C ALA A 33 -3.69 5.67 -0.69
N PHE A 34 -2.48 5.80 -1.19
CA PHE A 34 -1.24 5.72 -0.41
C PHE A 34 -0.32 6.90 -0.73
N LYS A 35 0.40 7.38 0.29
CA LYS A 35 1.51 8.31 0.08
C LYS A 35 2.65 7.60 -0.65
N ALA A 36 3.51 8.36 -1.29
CA ALA A 36 4.70 7.81 -1.93
C ALA A 36 5.66 7.19 -0.91
N ALA A 37 6.22 6.03 -1.26
CA ALA A 37 7.27 5.41 -0.48
C ALA A 37 8.60 6.18 -0.66
N THR A 38 9.48 6.05 0.32
CA THR A 38 10.83 6.61 0.28
C THR A 38 11.87 5.52 0.04
N ALA A 39 13.13 5.94 -0.17
CA ALA A 39 14.24 4.99 -0.28
C ALA A 39 14.37 4.11 0.98
N ALA A 40 14.02 4.64 2.15
CA ALA A 40 14.04 3.85 3.40
C ALA A 40 13.03 2.69 3.34
N HIS A 41 11.84 2.94 2.81
CA HIS A 41 10.84 1.87 2.61
C HIS A 41 11.35 0.81 1.63
N TRP A 42 11.96 1.23 0.54
CA TRP A 42 12.52 0.32 -0.46
C TRP A 42 13.62 -0.58 0.14
N ARG A 43 14.54 0.01 0.93
CA ARG A 43 15.60 -0.74 1.60
C ARG A 43 15.03 -1.73 2.60
N ARG A 44 14.00 -1.33 3.33
CA ARG A 44 13.32 -2.18 4.31
C ARG A 44 12.67 -3.38 3.62
N LEU A 45 12.04 -3.17 2.46
CA LEU A 45 11.45 -4.26 1.69
C LEU A 45 12.52 -5.23 1.20
N ASN A 46 13.62 -4.73 0.63
CA ASN A 46 14.70 -5.57 0.13
C ASN A 46 15.36 -6.39 1.25
N ALA A 47 15.57 -5.77 2.41
CA ALA A 47 16.11 -6.48 3.57
C ALA A 47 15.15 -7.58 4.04
N ALA A 48 13.85 -7.30 4.03
CA ALA A 48 12.84 -8.29 4.40
C ALA A 48 12.80 -9.46 3.43
N ASP A 49 12.88 -9.19 2.12
CA ASP A 49 12.89 -10.26 1.10
C ASP A 49 14.11 -11.18 1.27
N LYS A 50 15.27 -10.64 1.58
CA LYS A 50 16.46 -11.43 1.87
C LYS A 50 16.27 -12.30 3.11
N ARG A 51 15.64 -11.79 4.15
CA ARG A 51 15.35 -12.53 5.37
C ARG A 51 14.37 -13.67 5.11
N VAL A 52 13.33 -13.43 4.29
CA VAL A 52 12.38 -14.48 3.89
C VAL A 52 13.11 -15.59 3.13
N MET A 53 13.99 -15.23 2.21
CA MET A 53 14.80 -16.22 1.47
C MET A 53 15.72 -17.02 2.38
N ALA A 54 16.11 -16.43 3.52
CA ALA A 54 16.93 -17.11 4.53
C ALA A 54 16.11 -17.93 5.55
N GLY A 55 14.78 -17.98 5.37
CA GLY A 55 13.88 -18.77 6.22
C GLY A 55 13.15 -18.01 7.32
N ASP A 56 13.26 -16.68 7.35
CA ASP A 56 12.54 -15.84 8.33
C ASP A 56 11.15 -15.49 7.81
N ASP A 57 10.16 -16.33 8.09
CA ASP A 57 8.78 -16.14 7.62
C ASP A 57 8.13 -14.88 8.20
N GLY A 58 8.57 -14.41 9.37
CA GLY A 58 8.05 -13.19 9.98
C GLY A 58 8.28 -11.95 9.12
N ALA A 59 9.35 -11.94 8.32
CA ALA A 59 9.65 -10.83 7.44
C ALA A 59 8.71 -10.75 6.22
N ALA A 60 7.94 -11.80 5.94
CA ALA A 60 7.01 -11.82 4.80
C ALA A 60 5.88 -10.78 4.93
N MET A 61 5.59 -10.30 6.13
CA MET A 61 4.54 -9.29 6.35
C MET A 61 5.02 -7.86 6.08
N VAL A 62 6.30 -7.64 5.87
CA VAL A 62 6.84 -6.28 5.72
C VAL A 62 6.18 -5.48 4.58
N PRO A 63 5.94 -6.05 3.38
CA PRO A 63 5.23 -5.30 2.34
C PRO A 63 3.85 -4.80 2.77
N GLU A 64 3.07 -5.63 3.45
CA GLU A 64 1.75 -5.26 3.97
C GLU A 64 1.85 -4.13 4.99
N LEU A 65 2.84 -4.19 5.87
CA LEU A 65 3.04 -3.18 6.90
C LEU A 65 3.48 -1.85 6.29
N ILE A 66 4.29 -1.87 5.24
CA ILE A 66 4.67 -0.65 4.51
C ILE A 66 3.42 -0.01 3.90
N ALA A 67 2.56 -0.79 3.25
CA ALA A 67 1.31 -0.28 2.69
C ALA A 67 0.45 0.36 3.78
N ARG A 68 0.33 -0.30 4.93
CA ARG A 68 -0.45 0.21 6.06
C ARG A 68 0.09 1.53 6.60
N GLU A 69 1.40 1.68 6.68
CA GLU A 69 2.03 2.92 7.12
C GLU A 69 1.78 4.09 6.17
N LEU A 70 1.74 3.82 4.87
CA LEU A 70 1.57 4.84 3.84
C LEU A 70 0.11 5.09 3.48
N LEU A 71 -0.82 4.35 4.10
CA LEU A 71 -2.24 4.44 3.79
C LEU A 71 -2.81 5.82 4.12
N VAL A 72 -3.53 6.38 3.16
CA VAL A 72 -4.28 7.64 3.31
C VAL A 72 -5.79 7.36 3.34
N HIS A 73 -6.25 6.43 2.52
CA HIS A 73 -7.66 6.05 2.41
C HIS A 73 -7.79 4.59 2.00
N PRO A 74 -8.68 3.83 2.56
CA PRO A 74 -9.59 4.12 3.68
C PRO A 74 -8.87 4.24 5.03
N ASP A 75 -9.59 4.20 6.14
CA ASP A 75 -8.95 4.17 7.46
C ASP A 75 -8.24 2.82 7.68
N ARG A 76 -7.37 2.79 8.69
CA ARG A 76 -6.58 1.58 8.96
C ARG A 76 -7.42 0.39 9.41
N VAL A 77 -8.53 0.64 10.11
CA VAL A 77 -9.43 -0.44 10.56
C VAL A 77 -10.04 -1.14 9.34
N THR A 78 -10.53 -0.37 8.38
CA THR A 78 -11.10 -0.90 7.13
C THR A 78 -10.02 -1.63 6.32
N PHE A 79 -8.83 -1.06 6.24
CA PHE A 79 -7.71 -1.68 5.53
C PHE A 79 -7.30 -3.01 6.17
N ASP A 80 -7.25 -3.07 7.49
CA ASP A 80 -6.89 -4.29 8.22
C ASP A 80 -7.93 -5.40 7.98
N ALA A 81 -9.22 -5.05 7.90
CA ALA A 81 -10.26 -6.01 7.55
C ALA A 81 -10.06 -6.55 6.13
N MET A 82 -9.66 -5.70 5.18
CA MET A 82 -9.33 -6.14 3.82
C MET A 82 -8.13 -7.07 3.81
N ARG A 83 -7.11 -6.80 4.62
CA ARG A 83 -5.93 -7.66 4.74
C ARG A 83 -6.29 -9.05 5.24
N ASP A 84 -7.23 -9.15 6.17
CA ASP A 84 -7.66 -10.44 6.70
C ASP A 84 -8.34 -11.29 5.61
N GLU A 85 -9.08 -10.66 4.70
CA GLU A 85 -9.76 -11.36 3.62
C GLU A 85 -8.86 -11.59 2.40
N ALA A 86 -8.02 -10.61 2.07
CA ALA A 86 -7.22 -10.60 0.85
C ALA A 86 -5.80 -10.05 1.12
N PRO A 87 -4.96 -10.77 1.87
CA PRO A 87 -3.62 -10.27 2.24
C PRO A 87 -2.74 -9.96 1.04
N TRP A 88 -2.96 -10.64 -0.10
CA TRP A 88 -2.18 -10.36 -1.32
C TRP A 88 -2.38 -8.94 -1.86
N LEU A 89 -3.54 -8.31 -1.62
CA LEU A 89 -3.77 -6.92 -2.05
C LEU A 89 -2.86 -5.95 -1.32
N ALA A 90 -2.74 -6.10 0.00
CA ALA A 90 -1.85 -5.27 0.80
C ALA A 90 -0.39 -5.51 0.43
N GLU A 91 0.00 -6.76 0.21
CA GLU A 91 1.36 -7.10 -0.22
C GLU A 91 1.70 -6.46 -1.55
N GLN A 92 0.82 -6.62 -2.54
CA GLN A 92 1.03 -6.02 -3.86
C GLN A 92 1.11 -4.50 -3.80
N ALA A 93 0.28 -3.87 -2.98
CA ALA A 93 0.32 -2.42 -2.78
C ALA A 93 1.67 -1.97 -2.21
N GLY A 94 2.17 -2.66 -1.20
CA GLY A 94 3.46 -2.35 -0.59
C GLY A 94 4.61 -2.50 -1.59
N ARG A 95 4.60 -3.57 -2.37
CA ARG A 95 5.62 -3.80 -3.41
C ARG A 95 5.53 -2.76 -4.52
N ALA A 96 4.32 -2.41 -4.96
CA ALA A 96 4.13 -1.38 -5.99
C ALA A 96 4.63 -0.01 -5.51
N LEU A 97 4.35 0.35 -4.26
CA LEU A 97 4.84 1.61 -3.67
C LEU A 97 6.36 1.67 -3.67
N CYS A 98 7.01 0.62 -3.20
CA CYS A 98 8.48 0.55 -3.17
C CYS A 98 9.07 0.50 -4.58
N GLY A 99 8.41 -0.17 -5.52
CA GLY A 99 8.87 -0.27 -6.90
C GLY A 99 8.93 1.08 -7.62
N ARG A 100 8.16 2.06 -7.19
CA ARG A 100 8.15 3.40 -7.79
C ARG A 100 9.33 4.27 -7.33
N VAL A 101 10.01 3.90 -6.25
CA VAL A 101 11.09 4.72 -5.67
C VAL A 101 12.24 4.93 -6.65
N GLY A 102 12.57 3.92 -7.44
CA GLY A 102 13.66 3.99 -8.41
C GLY A 102 13.27 4.49 -9.79
N GLN A 103 12.01 4.81 -10.01
CA GLN A 103 11.49 5.24 -11.32
C GLN A 103 11.46 6.76 -11.41
N LYS A 104 12.47 7.31 -12.00
CA LYS A 104 12.53 8.75 -12.27
C LYS A 104 12.85 8.99 -13.73
#